data_9a912258575f3203e8d9e9c1a0761a50
#
_entry.id   9a912258575f3203e8d9e9c1a0761a50
#
_cell.length_a   1.000
_cell.length_b   1.000
_cell.length_c   1.000
_cell.angle_alpha   90.00
_cell.angle_beta   90.00
_cell.angle_gamma   90.00
#
_symmetry.space_group_name_H-M   'P 1'
#
loop_
_entity.id
_entity.type
_entity.pdbx_description
1 polymer ?
#
loop_
_entity_poly.entity_id
_entity_poly.type
_entity_poly.pdbx_seq_one_letter_code
_entity_poly.pdbx_strand_id
1 'polypeptide(L)'
;HEVAAAFALGREHVIPRMFRSLLTEMNIGSELAPTFHYYLSRHVDLDELEHGPMAMRMLDVLCEGHPFREAEAIGAAQKALEARLKFWDSVEKAL
;
A
#
# COMPACT_ATOMS: atom_id res chain seq x y z
N HIS A 1 -1.52 14.39 -9.32
CA HIS A 1 -2.56 13.37 -9.10
C HIS A 1 -2.08 11.95 -9.43
N GLU A 2 -1.33 11.74 -10.48
CA GLU A 2 -0.80 10.42 -10.85
C GLU A 2 0.19 9.89 -9.82
N VAL A 3 1.15 10.70 -9.38
CA VAL A 3 2.11 10.32 -8.32
C VAL A 3 1.39 10.03 -7.01
N ALA A 4 0.42 10.87 -6.65
CA ALA A 4 -0.40 10.67 -5.47
C ALA A 4 -1.19 9.36 -5.51
N ALA A 5 -1.79 9.03 -6.67
CA ALA A 5 -2.53 7.78 -6.87
C ALA A 5 -1.62 6.55 -6.84
N ALA A 6 -0.47 6.60 -7.49
CA ALA A 6 0.52 5.53 -7.47
C ALA A 6 0.98 5.23 -6.04
N PHE A 7 1.20 6.25 -5.22
CA PHE A 7 1.57 6.10 -3.82
C PHE A 7 0.39 5.60 -2.97
N ALA A 8 -0.74 6.30 -3.01
CA ALA A 8 -1.90 6.01 -2.15
C ALA A 8 -2.52 4.64 -2.45
N LEU A 9 -2.89 4.39 -3.70
CA LEU A 9 -3.59 3.18 -4.12
C LEU A 9 -2.63 2.05 -4.49
N GLY A 10 -1.49 2.38 -5.08
CA GLY A 10 -0.48 1.40 -5.50
C GLY A 10 0.44 0.90 -4.38
N ARG A 11 0.48 1.58 -3.23
CA ARG A 11 1.33 1.22 -2.11
C ARG A 11 0.62 1.22 -0.77
N GLU A 12 0.26 2.40 -0.24
CA GLU A 12 -0.29 2.54 1.12
C GLU A 12 -1.53 1.69 1.35
N HIS A 13 -2.43 1.64 0.38
CA HIS A 13 -3.67 0.88 0.47
C HIS A 13 -3.46 -0.65 0.51
N VAL A 14 -2.33 -1.14 -0.01
CA VAL A 14 -2.01 -2.59 -0.08
C VAL A 14 -1.23 -3.07 1.13
N ILE A 15 -0.48 -2.19 1.79
CA ILE A 15 0.42 -2.51 2.90
C ILE A 15 -0.29 -3.20 4.08
N PRO A 16 -1.43 -2.72 4.58
CA PRO A 16 -2.07 -3.36 5.73
C PRO A 16 -2.38 -4.83 5.52
N ARG A 17 -2.97 -5.16 4.37
CA ARG A 17 -3.31 -6.53 4.02
C ARG A 17 -2.07 -7.41 3.85
N MET A 18 -1.05 -6.89 3.17
CA MET A 18 0.21 -7.60 2.94
C MET A 18 0.93 -7.88 4.25
N PHE A 19 1.02 -6.90 5.14
CA PHE A 19 1.70 -7.07 6.43
C PHE A 19 0.95 -8.01 7.38
N ARG A 20 -0.38 -8.00 7.37
CA ARG A 20 -1.17 -8.99 8.11
C ARG A 20 -0.89 -10.40 7.61
N SER A 21 -0.85 -10.60 6.30
CA SER A 21 -0.53 -11.90 5.71
C SER A 21 0.88 -12.36 6.11
N LEU A 22 1.87 -11.48 6.08
CA LEU A 22 3.22 -11.79 6.54
C LEU A 22 3.27 -12.24 8.00
N LEU A 23 2.62 -11.50 8.90
CA LEU A 23 2.57 -11.86 10.32
C LEU A 23 1.92 -13.22 10.55
N THR A 24 0.88 -13.53 9.78
CA THR A 24 0.15 -14.80 9.88
C THR A 24 0.96 -15.97 9.29
N GLU A 25 1.45 -15.81 8.07
CA GLU A 25 2.14 -16.89 7.33
C GLU A 25 3.51 -17.24 7.91
N MET A 26 4.25 -16.25 8.37
CA MET A 26 5.56 -16.49 9.00
C MET A 26 5.43 -17.06 10.41
N ASN A 27 4.24 -17.01 11.01
CA ASN A 27 3.99 -17.46 12.38
C ASN A 27 5.03 -16.94 13.40
N ILE A 28 5.51 -15.71 13.18
CA ILE A 28 6.45 -15.05 14.07
C ILE A 28 5.67 -14.28 15.11
N GLY A 29 5.65 -14.80 16.33
CA GLY A 29 5.05 -14.11 17.46
C GLY A 29 5.87 -12.90 17.91
N SER A 30 5.21 -11.98 18.60
CA SER A 30 5.84 -10.80 19.19
C SER A 30 6.96 -11.13 20.20
N GLU A 31 6.97 -12.34 20.72
CA GLU A 31 7.98 -12.84 21.66
C GLU A 31 9.32 -13.12 20.97
N LEU A 32 9.27 -13.63 19.74
CA LEU A 32 10.47 -14.01 18.98
C LEU A 32 11.12 -12.80 18.30
N ALA A 33 10.34 -11.89 17.77
CA ALA A 33 10.81 -10.71 17.06
C ALA A 33 9.96 -9.46 17.39
N PRO A 34 10.06 -8.94 18.61
CA PRO A 34 9.17 -7.88 19.09
C PRO A 34 9.23 -6.60 18.28
N THR A 35 10.42 -6.16 17.87
CA THR A 35 10.61 -4.94 17.08
C THR A 35 10.03 -5.08 15.67
N PHE A 36 10.24 -6.22 15.03
CA PHE A 36 9.69 -6.52 13.72
C PHE A 36 8.16 -6.57 13.75
N HIS A 37 7.62 -7.28 14.73
CA HIS A 37 6.18 -7.38 14.94
C HIS A 37 5.54 -6.01 15.20
N TYR A 38 6.16 -5.20 16.06
CA TYR A 38 5.72 -3.83 16.33
C TYR A 38 5.74 -2.97 15.07
N TYR A 39 6.81 -3.04 14.28
CA TYR A 39 6.94 -2.30 13.03
C TYR A 39 5.80 -2.60 12.05
N LEU A 40 5.53 -3.89 11.80
CA LEU A 40 4.45 -4.30 10.90
C LEU A 40 3.07 -3.92 11.43
N SER A 41 2.80 -4.19 12.72
CA SER A 41 1.52 -3.86 13.36
C SER A 41 1.26 -2.36 13.35
N ARG A 42 2.27 -1.55 13.65
CA ARG A 42 2.15 -0.09 13.65
C ARG A 42 1.83 0.46 12.26
N HIS A 43 2.45 -0.09 11.20
CA HIS A 43 2.13 0.29 9.82
C HIS A 43 0.71 -0.09 9.43
N VAL A 44 0.27 -1.29 9.78
CA VAL A 44 -1.11 -1.74 9.55
C VAL A 44 -2.11 -0.75 10.15
N ASP A 45 -1.93 -0.41 11.42
CA ASP A 45 -2.85 0.48 12.13
C ASP A 45 -2.88 1.89 11.54
N LEU A 46 -1.72 2.48 11.28
CA LEU A 46 -1.62 3.83 10.71
C LEU A 46 -2.17 3.91 9.29
N ASP A 47 -1.79 2.98 8.44
CA ASP A 47 -2.18 3.02 7.02
C ASP A 47 -3.67 2.73 6.85
N GLU A 48 -4.24 1.86 7.68
CA GLU A 48 -5.66 1.53 7.60
C GLU A 48 -6.56 2.61 8.20
N LEU A 49 -6.20 3.14 9.36
CA LEU A 49 -7.08 4.05 10.12
C LEU A 49 -6.89 5.53 9.76
N GLU A 50 -5.69 5.92 9.37
CA GLU A 50 -5.34 7.32 9.16
C GLU A 50 -4.88 7.62 7.73
N HIS A 51 -3.79 6.99 7.26
CA HIS A 51 -3.18 7.31 5.97
C HIS A 51 -4.09 6.95 4.80
N GLY A 52 -4.75 5.81 4.81
CA GLY A 52 -5.66 5.40 3.75
C GLY A 52 -6.79 6.41 3.52
N PRO A 53 -7.59 6.73 4.55
CA PRO A 53 -8.65 7.75 4.43
C PRO A 53 -8.14 9.14 4.04
N MET A 54 -6.98 9.57 4.55
CA MET A 54 -6.37 10.84 4.19
C MET A 54 -5.90 10.85 2.73
N ALA A 55 -5.29 9.77 2.26
CA ALA A 55 -4.85 9.63 0.88
C ALA A 55 -6.01 9.68 -0.11
N MET A 56 -7.14 9.05 0.22
CA MET A 56 -8.35 9.12 -0.61
C MET A 56 -8.89 10.56 -0.69
N ARG A 57 -8.97 11.26 0.44
CA ARG A 57 -9.39 12.67 0.44
C ARG A 57 -8.45 13.56 -0.37
N MET A 58 -7.15 13.31 -0.31
CA MET A 58 -6.17 14.03 -1.13
C MET A 58 -6.43 13.80 -2.62
N LEU A 59 -6.69 12.56 -3.03
CA LEU A 59 -7.01 12.24 -4.43
C LEU A 59 -8.31 12.92 -4.89
N ASP A 60 -9.33 12.90 -4.06
CA ASP A 60 -10.60 13.59 -4.36
C ASP A 60 -10.37 15.08 -4.63
N VAL A 61 -9.59 15.76 -3.80
CA VAL A 61 -9.24 17.18 -3.97
C VAL A 61 -8.43 17.40 -5.26
N LEU A 62 -7.44 16.55 -5.53
CA LEU A 62 -6.58 16.68 -6.71
C LEU A 62 -7.32 16.43 -8.04
N CYS A 63 -8.36 15.61 -8.01
CA CYS A 63 -9.17 15.27 -9.18
C CYS A 63 -10.42 16.14 -9.34
N GLU A 64 -10.82 16.88 -8.29
CA GLU A 64 -12.02 17.70 -8.26
C GLU A 64 -12.08 18.68 -9.45
N GLY A 65 -13.19 18.69 -10.18
CA GLY A 65 -13.38 19.55 -11.34
C GLY A 65 -12.55 19.19 -12.58
N HIS A 66 -11.84 18.06 -12.55
CA HIS A 66 -10.97 17.62 -13.66
C HIS A 66 -11.26 16.16 -14.04
N PRO A 67 -12.24 15.89 -14.91
CA PRO A 67 -12.70 14.52 -15.20
C PRO A 67 -11.63 13.60 -15.79
N PHE A 68 -10.62 14.14 -16.47
CA PHE A 68 -9.52 13.33 -16.99
C PHE A 68 -8.51 12.90 -15.92
N ARG A 69 -8.36 13.65 -14.84
CA ARG A 69 -7.42 13.33 -13.76
C ARG A 69 -7.79 12.06 -13.00
N GLU A 70 -9.06 11.77 -12.86
CA GLU A 70 -9.49 10.53 -12.22
C GLU A 70 -9.05 9.31 -13.04
N ALA A 71 -9.26 9.33 -14.36
CA ALA A 71 -8.82 8.25 -15.25
C ALA A 71 -7.29 8.10 -15.27
N GLU A 72 -6.56 9.20 -15.27
CA GLU A 72 -5.09 9.20 -15.21
C GLU A 72 -4.59 8.66 -13.85
N ALA A 73 -5.23 9.05 -12.75
CA ALA A 73 -4.93 8.55 -11.40
C ALA A 73 -5.15 7.03 -11.29
N ILE A 74 -6.26 6.53 -11.80
CA ILE A 74 -6.55 5.09 -11.85
C ILE A 74 -5.49 4.35 -12.67
N GLY A 75 -5.15 4.86 -13.85
CA GLY A 75 -4.11 4.28 -14.70
C GLY A 75 -2.74 4.25 -14.03
N ALA A 76 -2.36 5.30 -13.31
CA ALA A 76 -1.11 5.37 -12.56
C ALA A 76 -1.09 4.37 -11.39
N ALA A 77 -2.20 4.23 -10.67
CA ALA A 77 -2.34 3.26 -9.58
C ALA A 77 -2.21 1.82 -10.11
N GLN A 78 -2.85 1.50 -11.23
CA GLN A 78 -2.74 0.19 -11.87
C GLN A 78 -1.31 -0.15 -12.25
N LYS A 79 -0.59 0.78 -12.90
CA LYS A 79 0.83 0.60 -13.26
C LYS A 79 1.71 0.39 -12.03
N ALA A 80 1.45 1.10 -10.95
CA ALA A 80 2.18 0.94 -9.69
C ALA A 80 1.95 -0.46 -9.07
N LEU A 81 0.72 -0.96 -9.09
CA LEU A 81 0.39 -2.31 -8.61
C LEU A 81 1.05 -3.39 -9.48
N GLU A 82 1.03 -3.25 -10.79
CA GLU A 82 1.70 -4.17 -11.71
C GLU A 82 3.22 -4.20 -11.49
N ALA A 83 3.84 -3.04 -11.31
CA ALA A 83 5.27 -2.94 -11.00
C ALA A 83 5.60 -3.61 -9.66
N ARG A 84 4.73 -3.45 -8.67
CA ARG A 84 4.87 -4.09 -7.35
C ARG A 84 4.76 -5.62 -7.44
N LEU A 85 3.82 -6.14 -8.21
CA LEU A 85 3.71 -7.59 -8.45
C LEU A 85 4.98 -8.15 -9.10
N LYS A 86 5.46 -7.50 -10.16
CA LYS A 86 6.72 -7.90 -10.82
C LYS A 86 7.91 -7.88 -9.88
N PHE A 87 7.97 -6.89 -8.99
CA PHE A 87 9.02 -6.82 -7.96
C PHE A 87 8.96 -8.05 -7.04
N TRP A 88 7.80 -8.37 -6.48
CA TRP A 88 7.66 -9.52 -5.59
C TRP A 88 7.87 -10.86 -6.28
N ASP A 89 7.42 -11.01 -7.52
CA ASP A 89 7.73 -12.19 -8.34
C ASP A 89 9.23 -12.36 -8.55
N SER A 90 9.95 -11.25 -8.71
CA SER A 90 11.41 -11.27 -8.85
C SER A 90 12.10 -11.67 -7.54
N VAL A 91 11.60 -11.20 -6.42
CA VAL A 91 12.10 -11.60 -5.09
C VAL A 91 11.88 -13.08 -4.86
N GLU A 92 10.67 -13.58 -5.14
CA GLU A 92 10.35 -15.00 -5.01
C GLU A 92 11.28 -15.89 -5.84
N LYS A 93 11.53 -15.52 -7.10
CA LYS A 93 12.46 -16.25 -7.99
C LYS A 93 13.90 -16.21 -7.52
N ALA A 94 14.32 -15.19 -6.77
CA ALA A 94 15.66 -15.06 -6.24
C ALA A 94 15.88 -15.84 -4.93
N LEU A 95 14.83 -16.26 -4.27
CA LEU A 95 14.89 -17.09 -3.06
C LEU A 95 15.04 -18.58 -3.42
#